data_a59cf6a5596c924933e120643295f18a
#
_entry.id   a59cf6a5596c924933e120643295f18a
#
_cell.length_a   1.000
_cell.length_b   1.000
_cell.length_c   1.000
_cell.angle_alpha   90.00
_cell.angle_beta   90.00
_cell.angle_gamma   90.00
#
_symmetry.space_group_name_H-M   'P 1'
#
loop_
_entity.id
_entity.type
_entity.pdbx_description
1 polymer ?
#
loop_
_entity_poly.entity_id
_entity_poly.type
_entity_poly.pdbx_seq_one_letter_code
_entity_poly.pdbx_strand_id
1 'polypeptide(L)'
;LLFPFFLLLPLYCMLFPENYLDGEYAMYRQQQDYVQGKTGTAARVLIVGDSRTKAGMDPALLWEGSYNIALGGTTPIEGYYALKEYIETHADDLPQTVVIAYAPMHYMDVDTLWTRCIYFHTLRSADFSDLISRAKSFQDTEHILIDHCRLEYLQYKFYMPNKYATALKKAVFCGRRQENLQKYAQVEADSGHTYYGMADHSDDVDGEAKVSDFSASDIITAYLTQMFLLCRENNIQVILEQTPVNETSYKIFTRELKDHYRG
;
A
#
# COMPACT_ATOMS: atom_id res chain seq x y z
N LEU A 1 -39.83 8.57 -4.48
CA LEU A 1 -38.93 9.61 -5.08
C LEU A 1 -37.47 9.46 -4.69
N LEU A 2 -37.11 8.88 -3.53
CA LEU A 2 -35.72 8.68 -3.07
C LEU A 2 -35.06 7.40 -3.59
N PHE A 3 -35.83 6.40 -4.04
CA PHE A 3 -35.31 5.10 -4.48
C PHE A 3 -34.30 5.19 -5.64
N PRO A 4 -34.49 5.99 -6.70
CA PRO A 4 -33.47 6.15 -7.75
C PRO A 4 -32.16 6.73 -7.24
N PHE A 5 -32.20 7.63 -6.25
CA PHE A 5 -31.01 8.24 -5.66
C PHE A 5 -30.15 7.21 -4.94
N PHE A 6 -30.74 6.24 -4.23
CA PHE A 6 -30.00 5.17 -3.55
C PHE A 6 -29.31 4.19 -4.50
N LEU A 7 -29.76 4.07 -5.75
CA LEU A 7 -29.10 3.28 -6.79
C LEU A 7 -28.07 4.09 -7.58
N LEU A 8 -28.39 5.33 -7.91
CA LEU A 8 -27.54 6.18 -8.75
C LEU A 8 -26.28 6.65 -8.03
N LEU A 9 -26.33 6.89 -6.71
CA LEU A 9 -25.17 7.38 -5.97
C LEU A 9 -24.07 6.31 -5.81
N PRO A 10 -24.37 5.04 -5.42
CA PRO A 10 -23.36 3.98 -5.46
C PRO A 10 -22.77 3.77 -6.85
N LEU A 11 -23.63 3.80 -7.88
CA LEU A 11 -23.18 3.69 -9.26
C LEU A 11 -22.25 4.83 -9.68
N TYR A 12 -22.57 6.07 -9.29
CA TYR A 12 -21.67 7.21 -9.49
C TYR A 12 -20.33 7.00 -8.76
N CYS A 13 -20.38 6.58 -7.49
CA CYS A 13 -19.16 6.32 -6.72
C CYS A 13 -18.29 5.24 -7.36
N MET A 14 -18.91 4.20 -7.92
CA MET A 14 -18.21 3.10 -8.58
C MET A 14 -17.60 3.51 -9.93
N LEU A 15 -18.32 4.31 -10.73
CA LEU A 15 -17.90 4.66 -12.09
C LEU A 15 -16.93 5.85 -12.14
N PHE A 16 -16.94 6.72 -11.13
CA PHE A 16 -16.17 7.97 -11.15
C PHE A 16 -15.42 8.23 -9.84
N PRO A 17 -14.64 7.25 -9.34
CA PRO A 17 -13.93 7.40 -8.06
C PRO A 17 -12.91 8.56 -8.09
N GLU A 18 -12.32 8.87 -9.24
CA GLU A 18 -11.41 10.00 -9.43
C GLU A 18 -12.07 11.37 -9.18
N ASN A 19 -13.41 11.44 -9.23
CA ASN A 19 -14.12 12.70 -9.03
C ASN A 19 -14.25 13.10 -7.56
N TYR A 20 -14.11 12.15 -6.62
CA TYR A 20 -14.39 12.41 -5.22
C TYR A 20 -13.35 11.86 -4.22
N LEU A 21 -12.60 10.82 -4.56
CA LEU A 21 -11.55 10.32 -3.70
C LEU A 21 -10.38 11.32 -3.63
N ASP A 22 -9.63 11.29 -2.55
CA ASP A 22 -8.50 12.21 -2.35
C ASP A 22 -7.30 11.89 -3.25
N GLY A 23 -6.24 12.72 -3.20
CA GLY A 23 -5.10 12.57 -4.09
C GLY A 23 -4.27 11.30 -3.86
N GLU A 24 -4.43 10.60 -2.73
CA GLU A 24 -3.78 9.31 -2.51
C GLU A 24 -4.39 8.23 -3.42
N TYR A 25 -5.68 8.31 -3.72
CA TYR A 25 -6.36 7.38 -4.63
C TYR A 25 -5.62 7.19 -5.96
N ALA A 26 -5.14 8.29 -6.53
CA ALA A 26 -4.45 8.24 -7.82
C ALA A 26 -3.20 7.35 -7.80
N MET A 27 -2.45 7.36 -6.70
CA MET A 27 -1.27 6.49 -6.52
C MET A 27 -1.66 5.02 -6.36
N TYR A 28 -2.70 4.73 -5.58
CA TYR A 28 -3.24 3.38 -5.41
C TYR A 28 -3.81 2.83 -6.72
N ARG A 29 -4.53 3.66 -7.46
CA ARG A 29 -5.11 3.29 -8.74
C ARG A 29 -4.03 3.00 -9.79
N GLN A 30 -3.02 3.85 -9.89
CA GLN A 30 -1.93 3.68 -10.84
C GLN A 30 -1.13 2.41 -10.53
N GLN A 31 -0.79 2.16 -9.26
CA GLN A 31 -0.12 0.93 -8.85
C GLN A 31 -0.95 -0.30 -9.21
N GLN A 32 -2.25 -0.30 -8.95
CA GLN A 32 -3.11 -1.41 -9.28
C GLN A 32 -3.22 -1.65 -10.80
N ASP A 33 -3.34 -0.58 -11.59
CA ASP A 33 -3.39 -0.68 -13.05
C ASP A 33 -2.06 -1.23 -13.61
N TYR A 34 -0.92 -0.86 -13.02
CA TYR A 34 0.37 -1.42 -13.36
C TYR A 34 0.48 -2.90 -12.98
N VAL A 35 0.16 -3.26 -11.75
CA VAL A 35 0.16 -4.65 -11.26
C VAL A 35 -0.73 -5.55 -12.12
N GLN A 36 -1.84 -5.02 -12.62
CA GLN A 36 -2.78 -5.71 -13.51
C GLN A 36 -2.39 -5.67 -14.99
N GLY A 37 -1.21 -5.17 -15.35
CA GLY A 37 -0.73 -5.11 -16.73
C GLY A 37 -1.53 -4.18 -17.65
N LYS A 38 -2.27 -3.22 -17.09
CA LYS A 38 -3.05 -2.25 -17.88
C LYS A 38 -2.20 -1.09 -18.36
N THR A 39 -1.09 -0.81 -17.69
CA THR A 39 -0.18 0.29 -17.98
C THR A 39 1.27 -0.17 -17.87
N GLY A 40 2.16 0.49 -18.61
CA GLY A 40 3.60 0.22 -18.58
C GLY A 40 4.00 -1.12 -19.21
N THR A 41 5.26 -1.45 -19.03
CA THR A 41 5.88 -2.74 -19.40
C THR A 41 6.31 -3.48 -18.13
N ALA A 42 6.47 -4.79 -18.22
CA ALA A 42 6.95 -5.59 -17.10
C ALA A 42 8.31 -5.10 -16.58
N ALA A 43 8.47 -5.03 -15.27
CA ALA A 43 9.69 -4.56 -14.63
C ALA A 43 10.75 -5.67 -14.56
N ARG A 44 12.02 -5.30 -14.78
CA ARG A 44 13.16 -6.16 -14.46
C ARG A 44 13.45 -6.18 -12.95
N VAL A 45 13.26 -5.04 -12.30
CA VAL A 45 13.37 -4.87 -10.85
C VAL A 45 12.08 -4.28 -10.33
N LEU A 46 11.37 -5.02 -9.50
CA LEU A 46 10.13 -4.58 -8.89
C LEU A 46 10.39 -4.15 -7.44
N ILE A 47 9.99 -2.93 -7.09
CA ILE A 47 10.20 -2.37 -5.75
C ILE A 47 8.87 -2.37 -5.00
N VAL A 48 8.85 -3.02 -3.84
CA VAL A 48 7.67 -3.19 -2.98
C VAL A 48 7.97 -2.59 -1.62
N GLY A 49 7.03 -1.83 -1.05
CA GLY A 49 7.24 -1.21 0.25
C GLY A 49 6.17 -0.18 0.61
N ASP A 50 6.52 0.65 1.56
CA ASP A 50 5.65 1.71 2.10
C ASP A 50 5.91 3.10 1.47
N SER A 51 5.46 4.18 2.15
CA SER A 51 5.63 5.56 1.70
C SER A 51 7.10 6.00 1.62
N ARG A 52 7.98 5.48 2.48
CA ARG A 52 9.41 5.81 2.42
C ARG A 52 10.06 5.19 1.21
N THR A 53 9.70 3.96 0.91
CA THR A 53 10.10 3.27 -0.30
C THR A 53 9.55 3.96 -1.54
N LYS A 54 8.28 4.39 -1.50
CA LYS A 54 7.63 5.15 -2.57
C LYS A 54 8.38 6.43 -2.91
N ALA A 55 8.84 7.15 -1.89
CA ALA A 55 9.52 8.43 -2.05
C ALA A 55 11.05 8.31 -2.16
N GLY A 56 11.64 7.31 -1.51
CA GLY A 56 13.10 7.20 -1.40
C GLY A 56 13.76 6.35 -2.47
N MET A 57 13.00 5.47 -3.13
CA MET A 57 13.53 4.61 -4.19
C MET A 57 13.03 5.07 -5.55
N ASP A 58 13.79 5.95 -6.18
CA ASP A 58 13.52 6.45 -7.54
C ASP A 58 14.03 5.45 -8.58
N PRO A 59 13.14 4.80 -9.37
CA PRO A 59 13.52 3.86 -10.40
C PRO A 59 14.50 4.44 -11.44
N ALA A 60 14.38 5.74 -11.74
CA ALA A 60 15.26 6.41 -12.71
C ALA A 60 16.72 6.50 -12.23
N LEU A 61 16.95 6.44 -10.91
CA LEU A 61 18.28 6.54 -10.28
C LEU A 61 18.86 5.18 -9.86
N LEU A 62 18.07 4.10 -9.89
CA LEU A 62 18.47 2.78 -9.39
C LEU A 62 18.95 1.87 -10.54
N TRP A 63 18.06 1.13 -11.15
CA TRP A 63 18.39 0.15 -12.18
C TRP A 63 17.48 0.32 -13.40
N GLU A 64 18.03 0.14 -14.57
CA GLU A 64 17.25 0.14 -15.81
C GLU A 64 16.14 -0.92 -15.77
N GLY A 65 14.92 -0.53 -16.10
CA GLY A 65 13.74 -1.39 -16.04
C GLY A 65 13.19 -1.59 -14.62
N SER A 66 13.52 -0.69 -13.68
CA SER A 66 12.91 -0.68 -12.34
C SER A 66 11.51 -0.08 -12.37
N TYR A 67 10.64 -0.58 -11.49
CA TYR A 67 9.32 0.01 -11.22
C TYR A 67 8.97 -0.06 -9.73
N ASN A 68 8.43 1.02 -9.20
CA ASN A 68 8.13 1.15 -7.78
C ASN A 68 6.62 1.03 -7.52
N ILE A 69 6.18 -0.15 -7.02
CA ILE A 69 4.78 -0.39 -6.64
C ILE A 69 4.50 -0.14 -5.15
N ALA A 70 5.44 0.44 -4.41
CA ALA A 70 5.23 0.79 -3.02
C ALA A 70 4.07 1.76 -2.84
N LEU A 71 3.39 1.72 -1.69
CA LEU A 71 2.25 2.59 -1.36
C LEU A 71 2.34 3.06 0.10
N GLY A 72 1.76 4.23 0.36
CA GLY A 72 1.78 4.81 1.71
C GLY A 72 1.01 3.99 2.73
N GLY A 73 1.63 3.70 3.90
CA GLY A 73 0.98 2.99 5.00
C GLY A 73 0.76 1.49 4.78
N THR A 74 1.29 0.91 3.70
CA THR A 74 1.20 -0.53 3.46
C THR A 74 2.23 -1.31 4.29
N THR A 75 1.88 -2.55 4.58
CA THR A 75 2.70 -3.55 5.26
C THR A 75 3.06 -4.69 4.30
N PRO A 76 3.89 -5.66 4.70
CA PRO A 76 4.10 -6.89 3.93
C PRO A 76 2.82 -7.65 3.55
N ILE A 77 1.69 -7.43 4.23
CA ILE A 77 0.40 -8.03 3.88
C ILE A 77 -0.07 -7.54 2.51
N GLU A 78 -0.21 -6.23 2.36
CA GLU A 78 -0.65 -5.61 1.10
C GLU A 78 0.39 -5.82 0.01
N GLY A 79 1.67 -5.73 0.37
CA GLY A 79 2.78 -6.01 -0.54
C GLY A 79 2.76 -7.42 -1.11
N TYR A 80 2.44 -8.42 -0.29
CA TYR A 80 2.28 -9.80 -0.76
C TYR A 80 1.18 -9.94 -1.81
N TYR A 81 0.01 -9.37 -1.56
CA TYR A 81 -1.09 -9.49 -2.51
C TYR A 81 -0.81 -8.73 -3.82
N ALA A 82 -0.18 -7.57 -3.74
CA ALA A 82 0.24 -6.83 -4.93
C ALA A 82 1.31 -7.60 -5.73
N LEU A 83 2.31 -8.16 -5.06
CA LEU A 83 3.36 -8.98 -5.69
C LEU A 83 2.78 -10.26 -6.31
N LYS A 84 1.87 -10.93 -5.61
CA LYS A 84 1.18 -12.12 -6.10
C LYS A 84 0.38 -11.84 -7.37
N GLU A 85 -0.43 -10.77 -7.35
CA GLU A 85 -1.22 -10.36 -8.52
C GLU A 85 -0.30 -9.96 -9.69
N TYR A 86 0.81 -9.26 -9.41
CA TYR A 86 1.80 -8.92 -10.43
C TYR A 86 2.39 -10.17 -11.10
N ILE A 87 2.84 -11.16 -10.33
CA ILE A 87 3.41 -12.41 -10.83
C ILE A 87 2.37 -13.22 -11.63
N GLU A 88 1.13 -13.28 -11.14
CA GLU A 88 0.03 -13.95 -11.85
C GLU A 88 -0.29 -13.28 -13.20
N THR A 89 -0.21 -11.94 -13.24
CA THR A 89 -0.53 -11.16 -14.45
C THR A 89 0.61 -11.16 -15.47
N HIS A 90 1.86 -11.15 -15.02
CA HIS A 90 3.06 -11.06 -15.88
C HIS A 90 3.83 -12.39 -15.95
N ALA A 91 3.12 -13.52 -15.94
CA ALA A 91 3.71 -14.85 -15.86
C ALA A 91 4.74 -15.16 -16.98
N ASP A 92 4.61 -14.52 -18.14
CA ASP A 92 5.52 -14.67 -19.29
C ASP A 92 6.74 -13.73 -19.22
N ASP A 93 6.74 -12.73 -18.33
CA ASP A 93 7.82 -11.74 -18.20
C ASP A 93 7.99 -11.32 -16.73
N LEU A 94 8.52 -12.23 -15.93
CA LEU A 94 8.70 -12.05 -14.50
C LEU A 94 9.91 -11.13 -14.18
N PRO A 95 9.87 -10.39 -13.07
CA PRO A 95 11.01 -9.59 -12.64
C PRO A 95 12.19 -10.50 -12.27
N GLN A 96 13.39 -10.03 -12.56
CA GLN A 96 14.61 -10.73 -12.14
C GLN A 96 14.87 -10.54 -10.64
N THR A 97 14.46 -9.37 -10.12
CA THR A 97 14.70 -8.99 -8.72
C THR A 97 13.47 -8.29 -8.15
N VAL A 98 13.14 -8.63 -6.92
CA VAL A 98 12.18 -7.90 -6.08
C VAL A 98 12.93 -7.27 -4.92
N VAL A 99 12.82 -5.95 -4.78
CA VAL A 99 13.31 -5.19 -3.63
C VAL A 99 12.15 -5.02 -2.66
N ILE A 100 12.31 -5.47 -1.43
CA ILE A 100 11.32 -5.34 -0.36
C ILE A 100 11.87 -4.35 0.67
N ALA A 101 11.17 -3.26 0.91
CA ALA A 101 11.62 -2.22 1.83
C ALA A 101 10.44 -1.59 2.58
N TYR A 102 10.41 -1.77 3.89
CA TYR A 102 9.40 -1.21 4.78
C TYR A 102 10.05 -0.52 5.98
N ALA A 103 9.41 0.53 6.48
CA ALA A 103 9.79 1.11 7.76
C ALA A 103 9.53 0.14 8.92
N PRO A 104 10.28 0.22 10.02
CA PRO A 104 10.15 -0.70 11.15
C PRO A 104 8.72 -0.84 11.67
N MET A 105 7.99 0.26 11.76
CA MET A 105 6.61 0.30 12.24
C MET A 105 5.67 -0.59 11.41
N HIS A 106 5.92 -0.73 10.11
CA HIS A 106 5.09 -1.55 9.23
C HIS A 106 5.36 -3.05 9.31
N TYR A 107 6.34 -3.46 10.11
CA TYR A 107 6.48 -4.85 10.56
C TYR A 107 5.76 -5.14 11.89
N MET A 108 5.36 -4.09 12.61
CA MET A 108 4.79 -4.21 13.95
C MET A 108 3.27 -4.12 13.94
N ASP A 109 2.68 -3.30 13.06
CA ASP A 109 1.27 -2.95 13.11
C ASP A 109 0.65 -2.80 11.71
N VAL A 110 -0.65 -3.15 11.61
CA VAL A 110 -1.47 -3.01 10.40
C VAL A 110 -2.36 -1.78 10.54
N ASP A 111 -1.86 -0.64 10.11
CA ASP A 111 -2.47 0.67 10.37
C ASP A 111 -3.56 1.03 9.34
N THR A 112 -3.29 0.83 8.05
CA THR A 112 -4.09 1.48 7.00
C THR A 112 -4.86 0.54 6.08
N LEU A 113 -4.92 -0.75 6.38
CA LEU A 113 -5.61 -1.75 5.56
C LEU A 113 -7.04 -1.32 5.20
N TRP A 114 -7.84 -0.92 6.19
CA TRP A 114 -9.24 -0.53 6.00
C TRP A 114 -9.41 0.85 5.40
N THR A 115 -8.55 1.79 5.81
CA THR A 115 -8.67 3.20 5.44
C THR A 115 -8.03 3.55 4.11
N ARG A 116 -7.23 2.64 3.54
CA ARG A 116 -6.56 2.81 2.24
C ARG A 116 -6.75 1.62 1.33
N CYS A 117 -6.17 0.46 1.63
CA CYS A 117 -6.19 -0.69 0.73
C CYS A 117 -7.63 -1.14 0.38
N ILE A 118 -8.49 -1.33 1.38
CA ILE A 118 -9.89 -1.71 1.16
C ILE A 118 -10.69 -0.52 0.65
N TYR A 119 -10.45 0.68 1.18
CA TYR A 119 -11.12 1.91 0.77
C TYR A 119 -10.89 2.26 -0.70
N PHE A 120 -9.68 2.04 -1.22
CA PHE A 120 -9.31 2.27 -2.63
C PHE A 120 -9.45 1.04 -3.53
N HIS A 121 -9.97 -0.08 -2.99
CA HIS A 121 -10.26 -1.32 -3.73
C HIS A 121 -9.03 -2.02 -4.35
N THR A 122 -7.88 -1.93 -3.72
CA THR A 122 -6.67 -2.60 -4.22
C THR A 122 -6.60 -4.08 -3.84
N LEU A 123 -7.45 -4.56 -2.92
CA LEU A 123 -7.48 -5.96 -2.51
C LEU A 123 -8.63 -6.71 -3.22
N ARG A 124 -8.30 -7.75 -3.96
CA ARG A 124 -9.30 -8.61 -4.61
C ARG A 124 -10.15 -9.34 -3.57
N SER A 125 -11.41 -9.67 -3.93
CA SER A 125 -12.33 -10.34 -2.98
C SER A 125 -11.84 -11.72 -2.53
N ALA A 126 -11.14 -12.46 -3.40
CA ALA A 126 -10.54 -13.75 -3.05
C ALA A 126 -9.42 -13.55 -2.02
N ASP A 127 -8.57 -12.54 -2.22
CA ASP A 127 -7.47 -12.22 -1.33
C ASP A 127 -7.96 -11.70 0.02
N PHE A 128 -9.04 -10.90 0.05
CA PHE A 128 -9.70 -10.51 1.31
C PHE A 128 -10.19 -11.73 2.09
N SER A 129 -10.76 -12.74 1.42
CA SER A 129 -11.22 -13.95 2.09
C SER A 129 -10.07 -14.78 2.67
N ASP A 130 -8.95 -14.87 1.96
CA ASP A 130 -7.70 -15.50 2.44
C ASP A 130 -7.16 -14.74 3.66
N LEU A 131 -7.04 -13.40 3.56
CA LEU A 131 -6.57 -12.54 4.64
C LEU A 131 -7.39 -12.75 5.93
N ILE A 132 -8.72 -12.71 5.84
CA ILE A 132 -9.60 -12.93 7.00
C ILE A 132 -9.42 -14.33 7.60
N SER A 133 -9.20 -15.35 6.77
CA SER A 133 -8.94 -16.70 7.26
C SER A 133 -7.61 -16.79 8.02
N ARG A 134 -6.57 -16.18 7.49
CA ARG A 134 -5.24 -16.11 8.14
C ARG A 134 -5.28 -15.28 9.42
N ALA A 135 -5.88 -14.09 9.39
CA ALA A 135 -6.02 -13.24 10.56
C ALA A 135 -6.70 -13.97 11.73
N LYS A 136 -7.72 -14.78 11.44
CA LYS A 136 -8.33 -15.65 12.45
C LYS A 136 -7.38 -16.70 13.02
N SER A 137 -6.51 -17.30 12.20
CA SER A 137 -5.55 -18.29 12.66
C SER A 137 -4.45 -17.68 13.55
N PHE A 138 -4.12 -16.41 13.34
CA PHE A 138 -3.21 -15.62 14.16
C PHE A 138 -3.89 -14.94 15.36
N GLN A 139 -5.24 -15.09 15.49
CA GLN A 139 -6.03 -14.41 16.54
C GLN A 139 -5.89 -12.88 16.51
N ASP A 140 -5.63 -12.32 15.32
CA ASP A 140 -5.58 -10.87 15.14
C ASP A 140 -6.99 -10.31 15.24
N THR A 141 -7.29 -9.64 16.35
CA THR A 141 -8.62 -9.06 16.64
C THR A 141 -8.61 -7.54 16.62
N GLU A 142 -7.47 -6.88 16.43
CA GLU A 142 -7.35 -5.45 16.64
C GLU A 142 -7.31 -4.66 15.33
N HIS A 143 -6.67 -5.20 14.28
CA HIS A 143 -6.37 -4.42 13.09
C HIS A 143 -7.04 -4.96 11.82
N ILE A 144 -7.05 -6.28 11.61
CA ILE A 144 -7.64 -6.90 10.43
C ILE A 144 -9.08 -7.35 10.72
N LEU A 145 -9.29 -8.03 11.84
CA LEU A 145 -10.59 -8.54 12.26
C LEU A 145 -11.35 -7.50 13.09
N ILE A 146 -11.81 -6.45 12.45
CA ILE A 146 -12.73 -5.50 13.08
C ILE A 146 -14.14 -6.09 13.19
N ASP A 147 -14.96 -5.52 14.08
CA ASP A 147 -16.35 -5.89 14.23
C ASP A 147 -17.08 -5.85 12.88
N HIS A 148 -17.82 -6.93 12.57
CA HIS A 148 -18.56 -7.05 11.32
C HIS A 148 -17.72 -6.89 10.04
N CYS A 149 -16.44 -7.24 10.06
CA CYS A 149 -15.47 -7.04 8.97
C CYS A 149 -15.98 -7.43 7.57
N ARG A 150 -16.76 -8.52 7.46
CA ARG A 150 -17.35 -8.93 6.17
C ARG A 150 -18.41 -7.94 5.68
N LEU A 151 -19.26 -7.44 6.57
CA LEU A 151 -20.27 -6.45 6.21
C LEU A 151 -19.60 -5.13 5.85
N GLU A 152 -18.59 -4.74 6.62
CA GLU A 152 -17.75 -3.56 6.37
C GLU A 152 -17.10 -3.63 4.98
N TYR A 153 -16.47 -4.77 4.66
CA TYR A 153 -15.89 -5.00 3.34
C TYR A 153 -16.93 -4.91 2.20
N LEU A 154 -18.13 -5.51 2.38
CA LEU A 154 -19.17 -5.42 1.37
C LEU A 154 -19.65 -3.98 1.15
N GLN A 155 -19.70 -3.17 2.20
CA GLN A 155 -20.06 -1.75 2.06
C GLN A 155 -19.02 -0.98 1.22
N TYR A 156 -17.73 -1.24 1.41
CA TYR A 156 -16.70 -0.68 0.52
C TYR A 156 -16.82 -1.24 -0.89
N LYS A 157 -16.87 -2.57 -1.02
CA LYS A 157 -16.93 -3.26 -2.31
C LYS A 157 -18.05 -2.76 -3.22
N PHE A 158 -19.22 -2.46 -2.66
CA PHE A 158 -20.39 -1.95 -3.39
C PHE A 158 -20.47 -0.41 -3.36
N TYR A 159 -19.42 0.28 -2.99
CA TYR A 159 -19.35 1.74 -2.97
C TYR A 159 -20.51 2.39 -2.22
N MET A 160 -20.87 1.82 -1.07
CA MET A 160 -21.97 2.35 -0.28
C MET A 160 -21.71 3.79 0.16
N PRO A 161 -22.62 4.74 -0.09
CA PRO A 161 -22.39 6.18 0.10
C PRO A 161 -21.98 6.57 1.52
N ASN A 162 -22.41 5.82 2.54
CA ASN A 162 -22.01 6.05 3.92
C ASN A 162 -20.50 5.94 4.14
N LYS A 163 -19.80 5.13 3.35
CA LYS A 163 -18.33 4.98 3.41
C LYS A 163 -17.59 6.14 2.74
N TYR A 164 -18.20 6.76 1.76
CA TYR A 164 -17.60 7.81 0.93
C TYR A 164 -18.20 9.20 1.18
N ALA A 165 -19.11 9.34 2.13
CA ALA A 165 -19.82 10.60 2.39
C ALA A 165 -18.88 11.79 2.65
N THR A 166 -17.81 11.57 3.41
CA THR A 166 -16.83 12.61 3.72
C THR A 166 -16.05 13.03 2.47
N ALA A 167 -15.61 12.07 1.66
CA ALA A 167 -14.91 12.34 0.41
C ALA A 167 -15.81 13.07 -0.59
N LEU A 168 -17.05 12.60 -0.77
CA LEU A 168 -18.04 13.23 -1.63
C LEU A 168 -18.31 14.70 -1.23
N LYS A 169 -18.49 14.98 0.08
CA LYS A 169 -18.67 16.34 0.58
C LYS A 169 -17.46 17.23 0.30
N LYS A 170 -16.26 16.74 0.54
CA LYS A 170 -15.03 17.50 0.28
C LYS A 170 -14.83 17.77 -1.22
N ALA A 171 -15.16 16.80 -2.06
CA ALA A 171 -14.99 16.91 -3.51
C ALA A 171 -15.84 18.00 -4.17
N VAL A 172 -17.00 18.36 -3.58
CA VAL A 172 -17.87 19.43 -4.11
C VAL A 172 -17.12 20.77 -4.25
N PHE A 173 -16.13 21.00 -3.40
CA PHE A 173 -15.38 22.27 -3.33
C PHE A 173 -13.94 22.16 -3.84
N CYS A 174 -13.57 21.03 -4.40
CA CYS A 174 -12.20 20.74 -4.85
C CYS A 174 -12.20 20.22 -6.28
N GLY A 175 -11.20 20.58 -7.07
CA GLY A 175 -10.98 20.04 -8.42
C GLY A 175 -10.43 18.59 -8.43
N ARG A 176 -11.03 17.68 -7.65
CA ARG A 176 -10.51 16.32 -7.39
C ARG A 176 -10.18 15.54 -8.64
N ARG A 177 -11.05 15.59 -9.63
CA ARG A 177 -10.82 14.85 -10.88
C ARG A 177 -9.53 15.28 -11.56
N GLN A 178 -9.29 16.58 -11.67
CA GLN A 178 -8.09 17.10 -12.32
C GLN A 178 -6.84 16.76 -11.50
N GLU A 179 -6.91 16.93 -10.18
CA GLU A 179 -5.83 16.56 -9.24
C GLU A 179 -5.47 15.07 -9.38
N ASN A 180 -6.46 14.17 -9.34
CA ASN A 180 -6.25 12.73 -9.46
C ASN A 180 -5.68 12.33 -10.82
N LEU A 181 -6.18 12.90 -11.92
CA LEU A 181 -5.65 12.60 -13.26
C LEU A 181 -4.22 13.09 -13.43
N GLN A 182 -3.88 14.27 -12.93
CA GLN A 182 -2.51 14.79 -12.96
C GLN A 182 -1.56 13.94 -12.11
N LYS A 183 -1.99 13.56 -10.89
CA LYS A 183 -1.19 12.73 -10.01
C LYS A 183 -0.99 11.32 -10.57
N TYR A 184 -2.03 10.72 -11.16
CA TYR A 184 -1.93 9.42 -11.82
C TYR A 184 -0.89 9.45 -12.96
N ALA A 185 -1.01 10.45 -13.86
CA ALA A 185 -0.08 10.60 -14.99
C ALA A 185 1.37 10.86 -14.52
N GLN A 186 1.56 11.63 -13.44
CA GLN A 186 2.87 11.86 -12.86
C GLN A 186 3.48 10.56 -12.33
N VAL A 187 2.73 9.80 -11.52
CA VAL A 187 3.23 8.55 -10.93
C VAL A 187 3.55 7.52 -12.01
N GLU A 188 2.74 7.46 -13.08
CA GLU A 188 3.01 6.60 -14.24
C GLU A 188 4.31 7.01 -14.97
N ALA A 189 4.49 8.30 -15.23
CA ALA A 189 5.68 8.83 -15.88
C ALA A 189 6.97 8.60 -15.07
N ASP A 190 6.86 8.64 -13.75
CA ASP A 190 7.97 8.44 -12.81
C ASP A 190 8.15 6.96 -12.42
N SER A 191 7.64 6.01 -13.25
CA SER A 191 7.73 4.55 -13.01
C SER A 191 7.29 4.14 -11.60
N GLY A 192 6.19 4.73 -11.15
CA GLY A 192 5.62 4.45 -9.84
C GLY A 192 6.18 5.29 -8.70
N HIS A 193 7.27 6.01 -8.86
CA HIS A 193 7.84 6.87 -7.84
C HIS A 193 6.95 8.09 -7.53
N THR A 194 7.06 8.63 -6.34
CA THR A 194 6.41 9.88 -5.96
C THR A 194 7.32 10.71 -5.08
N TYR A 195 7.69 11.87 -5.57
CA TYR A 195 8.38 12.86 -4.77
C TYR A 195 7.37 13.68 -3.95
N TYR A 196 7.48 13.63 -2.63
CA TYR A 196 6.59 14.37 -1.71
C TYR A 196 7.12 15.77 -1.36
N GLY A 197 8.24 16.17 -1.92
CA GLY A 197 8.94 17.40 -1.57
C GLY A 197 9.90 17.20 -0.39
N MET A 198 10.66 18.26 -0.13
CA MET A 198 11.48 18.36 1.09
C MET A 198 10.77 19.33 2.03
N ALA A 199 10.50 18.89 3.27
CA ALA A 199 10.02 19.76 4.32
C ALA A 199 11.20 20.24 5.15
N ASP A 200 11.28 21.55 5.38
CA ASP A 200 12.13 22.10 6.44
C ASP A 200 11.68 21.45 7.76
N HIS A 201 12.62 21.07 8.61
CA HIS A 201 12.33 20.42 9.90
C HIS A 201 11.83 18.98 9.85
N SER A 202 12.12 18.20 8.81
CA SER A 202 11.86 16.74 8.82
C SER A 202 12.57 16.02 9.99
N ASP A 203 13.62 16.63 10.54
CA ASP A 203 14.34 16.13 11.71
C ASP A 203 13.54 16.29 13.02
N ASP A 204 12.51 17.13 13.05
CA ASP A 204 11.64 17.32 14.22
C ASP A 204 10.58 16.22 14.37
N VAL A 205 10.46 15.31 13.38
CA VAL A 205 9.52 14.20 13.42
C VAL A 205 10.06 13.08 14.28
N ASP A 206 9.47 12.92 15.47
CA ASP A 206 9.84 11.91 16.45
C ASP A 206 8.94 10.64 16.42
N GLY A 207 8.17 10.46 15.36
CA GLY A 207 7.11 9.43 15.28
C GLY A 207 7.60 8.01 15.61
N GLU A 208 8.79 7.64 15.15
CA GLU A 208 9.39 6.33 15.42
C GLU A 208 10.03 6.24 16.81
N ALA A 209 10.41 7.38 17.39
CA ALA A 209 10.98 7.43 18.72
C ALA A 209 9.98 7.08 19.84
N LYS A 210 8.68 7.03 19.52
CA LYS A 210 7.62 6.62 20.46
C LYS A 210 7.55 5.11 20.64
N VAL A 211 8.23 4.34 19.78
CA VAL A 211 8.31 2.89 19.89
C VAL A 211 9.37 2.53 20.92
N SER A 212 8.97 1.93 22.02
CA SER A 212 9.88 1.55 23.11
C SER A 212 10.69 0.29 22.81
N ASP A 213 10.14 -0.60 21.99
CA ASP A 213 10.78 -1.86 21.56
C ASP A 213 10.25 -2.28 20.19
N PHE A 214 11.05 -3.06 19.46
CA PHE A 214 10.63 -3.67 18.18
C PHE A 214 10.06 -5.06 18.45
N SER A 215 8.76 -5.20 18.22
CA SER A 215 8.08 -6.48 18.27
C SER A 215 7.34 -6.70 16.96
N ALA A 216 7.90 -7.54 16.11
CA ALA A 216 7.28 -7.85 14.82
C ALA A 216 5.94 -8.58 15.04
N SER A 217 4.92 -8.19 14.28
CA SER A 217 3.64 -8.90 14.27
C SER A 217 3.79 -10.26 13.58
N ASP A 218 3.27 -11.32 14.23
CA ASP A 218 3.35 -12.69 13.69
C ASP A 218 2.69 -12.82 12.32
N ILE A 219 1.54 -12.17 12.12
CA ILE A 219 0.85 -12.23 10.84
C ILE A 219 1.63 -11.47 9.75
N ILE A 220 2.19 -10.30 10.06
CA ILE A 220 3.00 -9.53 9.09
C ILE A 220 4.27 -10.32 8.73
N THR A 221 4.93 -10.92 9.71
CA THR A 221 6.10 -11.79 9.49
C THR A 221 5.77 -13.00 8.62
N ALA A 222 4.59 -13.60 8.83
CA ALA A 222 4.12 -14.69 7.98
C ALA A 222 3.91 -14.25 6.53
N TYR A 223 3.36 -13.06 6.29
CA TYR A 223 3.20 -12.52 4.93
C TYR A 223 4.54 -12.13 4.28
N LEU A 224 5.48 -11.57 5.03
CA LEU A 224 6.84 -11.35 4.55
C LEU A 224 7.49 -12.68 4.12
N THR A 225 7.34 -13.72 4.93
CA THR A 225 7.80 -15.08 4.58
C THR A 225 7.13 -15.58 3.30
N GLN A 226 5.83 -15.35 3.11
CA GLN A 226 5.13 -15.71 1.86
C GLN A 226 5.69 -14.94 0.65
N MET A 227 6.08 -13.67 0.79
CA MET A 227 6.73 -12.93 -0.30
C MET A 227 8.06 -13.60 -0.71
N PHE A 228 8.88 -14.00 0.26
CA PHE A 228 10.12 -14.73 -0.03
C PHE A 228 9.89 -16.09 -0.70
N LEU A 229 8.89 -16.84 -0.22
CA LEU A 229 8.51 -18.13 -0.82
C LEU A 229 8.02 -17.94 -2.25
N LEU A 230 7.16 -16.98 -2.50
CA LEU A 230 6.62 -16.65 -3.81
C LEU A 230 7.75 -16.29 -4.80
N CYS A 231 8.70 -15.44 -4.38
CA CYS A 231 9.87 -15.12 -5.20
C CYS A 231 10.74 -16.33 -5.49
N ARG A 232 11.00 -17.16 -4.48
CA ARG A 232 11.81 -18.37 -4.63
C ARG A 232 11.18 -19.38 -5.60
N GLU A 233 9.86 -19.58 -5.51
CA GLU A 233 9.11 -20.48 -6.40
C GLU A 233 9.15 -20.05 -7.86
N ASN A 234 9.31 -18.75 -8.10
CA ASN A 234 9.40 -18.14 -9.43
C ASN A 234 10.83 -17.81 -9.85
N ASN A 235 11.86 -18.25 -9.12
CA ASN A 235 13.28 -17.97 -9.38
C ASN A 235 13.62 -16.47 -9.43
N ILE A 236 12.95 -15.66 -8.63
CA ILE A 236 13.14 -14.22 -8.50
C ILE A 236 14.11 -13.96 -7.35
N GLN A 237 15.16 -13.17 -7.60
CA GLN A 237 16.06 -12.70 -6.53
C GLN A 237 15.35 -11.74 -5.61
N VAL A 238 15.59 -11.84 -4.30
CA VAL A 238 15.06 -10.87 -3.32
C VAL A 238 16.19 -10.06 -2.73
N ILE A 239 15.99 -8.76 -2.65
CA ILE A 239 16.78 -7.81 -1.86
C ILE A 239 15.86 -7.29 -0.77
N LEU A 240 16.24 -7.52 0.48
CA LEU A 240 15.59 -6.88 1.62
C LEU A 240 16.38 -5.63 1.98
N GLU A 241 15.74 -4.48 1.89
CA GLU A 241 16.38 -3.19 2.15
C GLU A 241 15.78 -2.55 3.40
N GLN A 242 16.64 -2.01 4.23
CA GLN A 242 16.25 -1.29 5.42
C GLN A 242 16.02 0.19 5.11
N THR A 243 14.78 0.67 5.27
CA THR A 243 14.49 2.09 5.03
C THR A 243 15.20 2.97 6.06
N PRO A 244 15.73 4.13 5.65
CA PRO A 244 16.39 5.04 6.58
C PRO A 244 15.38 5.64 7.56
N VAL A 245 15.84 5.88 8.78
CA VAL A 245 15.16 6.68 9.80
C VAL A 245 15.84 8.03 9.92
N ASN A 246 15.14 9.07 10.34
CA ASN A 246 15.74 10.36 10.55
C ASN A 246 16.71 10.36 11.75
N GLU A 247 17.61 11.32 11.79
CA GLU A 247 18.66 11.39 12.81
C GLU A 247 18.08 11.58 14.23
N THR A 248 17.01 12.34 14.37
CA THR A 248 16.33 12.58 15.65
C THR A 248 15.76 11.28 16.22
N SER A 249 14.99 10.53 15.43
CA SER A 249 14.47 9.22 15.83
C SER A 249 15.60 8.24 16.14
N TYR A 250 16.65 8.19 15.31
CA TYR A 250 17.77 7.28 15.52
C TYR A 250 18.55 7.57 16.82
N LYS A 251 18.70 8.84 17.20
CA LYS A 251 19.35 9.22 18.47
C LYS A 251 18.56 8.77 19.70
N ILE A 252 17.23 8.80 19.61
CA ILE A 252 16.33 8.44 20.72
C ILE A 252 16.15 6.93 20.84
N PHE A 253 16.35 6.17 19.76
CA PHE A 253 16.28 4.72 19.80
C PHE A 253 17.17 4.12 20.89
N THR A 254 16.59 3.27 21.73
CA THR A 254 17.33 2.48 22.71
C THR A 254 18.32 1.54 22.00
N ARG A 255 19.32 1.05 22.74
CA ARG A 255 20.24 0.05 22.20
C ARG A 255 19.49 -1.22 21.80
N GLU A 256 18.55 -1.68 22.62
CA GLU A 256 17.71 -2.85 22.38
C GLU A 256 16.89 -2.70 21.09
N LEU A 257 16.22 -1.55 20.90
CA LEU A 257 15.49 -1.29 19.67
C LEU A 257 16.41 -1.32 18.43
N LYS A 258 17.62 -0.76 18.53
CA LYS A 258 18.59 -0.81 17.42
C LYS A 258 19.09 -2.21 17.12
N ASP A 259 19.31 -3.02 18.14
CA ASP A 259 19.78 -4.40 18.01
C ASP A 259 18.66 -5.29 17.44
N HIS A 260 17.43 -5.18 17.92
CA HIS A 260 16.28 -5.93 17.41
C HIS A 260 15.89 -5.54 15.98
N TYR A 261 16.11 -4.28 15.59
CA TYR A 261 15.82 -3.83 14.23
C TYR A 261 16.88 -4.29 13.21
N ARG A 262 18.10 -4.62 13.66
CA ARG A 262 19.20 -5.10 12.80
C ARG A 262 19.26 -6.62 12.65
N GLY A 263 18.63 -7.35 13.56
CA GLY A 263 18.63 -8.82 13.59
C GLY A 263 17.49 -9.43 12.87
#